data_28e8618347b21ac3446f6228840f6c9a
#
_entry.id   28e8618347b21ac3446f6228840f6c9a
#
_cell.length_a   1.000
_cell.length_b   1.000
_cell.length_c   1.000
_cell.angle_alpha   90.00
_cell.angle_beta   90.00
_cell.angle_gamma   90.00
#
_symmetry.space_group_name_H-M   'P 1'
#
loop_
_entity.id
_entity.type
_entity.pdbx_description
1 polymer ?
#
loop_
_entity_poly.entity_id
_entity_poly.type
_entity_poly.pdbx_seq_one_letter_code
_entity_poly.pdbx_strand_id
1 'polypeptide(L)'
;MPAPVPPLPSPPLAAAEYAPSERSVSGAGHRLRLTLLMAGSCLPILGAVLIAPVLPRMRDHFAGTPGVEALVPMALTIPALSLALLAPFAGMVVDRLGRKRLLVIATALYAVVGTSPLWLDSLGAIVAARALVGVVEAAIMTCCTTLIGDYYSGRQRDRYLAMQTMCASISATAFFVLGGAAGSAGWRTPFWAYAVSLLLAPAMAAFLPRPRPTGNTTATSPDGTTTASSPAAPDGTTIVPSPAALPEPAGRPFPWRPLAGTCALTVFGAVLFYTVQVEMAFLLDDMGVTDPGMIGLAIAASSLATVIGAVVFTRLGRTPDAWLPVVFALCALGFAVIWLAPGPVVLTLGAMINCFGGGIMLPSLLTLALSRLDYADRGRGTGLWTGSFFIGQFICPLVVLALTSAVGSLTGALGVLALAGSVGAVALGLAGRRRVPLTAG
;
A
#
# COMPACT_ATOMS: atom_id res chain seq x y z
N MET A 1 25.49 61.70 -43.12
CA MET A 1 24.75 60.47 -43.49
C MET A 1 25.57 59.31 -42.99
N PRO A 2 25.10 58.52 -41.99
CA PRO A 2 25.80 57.29 -41.56
C PRO A 2 25.55 56.19 -42.59
N ALA A 3 26.58 55.37 -42.84
CA ALA A 3 26.57 54.27 -43.79
C ALA A 3 25.58 53.14 -43.36
N PRO A 4 25.00 52.39 -44.31
CA PRO A 4 24.06 51.33 -43.99
C PRO A 4 24.76 50.13 -43.35
N VAL A 5 24.16 49.62 -42.26
CA VAL A 5 24.61 48.42 -41.56
C VAL A 5 24.33 47.19 -42.46
N PRO A 6 25.29 46.28 -42.64
CA PRO A 6 25.05 45.08 -43.43
C PRO A 6 24.08 44.11 -42.72
N PRO A 7 23.27 43.33 -43.47
CA PRO A 7 22.33 42.39 -42.90
C PRO A 7 23.05 41.23 -42.18
N LEU A 8 22.52 40.86 -41.00
CA LEU A 8 22.98 39.74 -40.22
C LEU A 8 22.83 38.42 -41.01
N PRO A 9 23.82 37.50 -40.93
CA PRO A 9 23.69 36.20 -41.56
C PRO A 9 22.56 35.37 -40.92
N SER A 10 21.80 34.70 -41.79
CA SER A 10 20.69 33.82 -41.42
C SER A 10 21.23 32.70 -40.53
N PRO A 11 20.53 32.28 -39.43
CA PRO A 11 20.98 31.18 -38.59
C PRO A 11 20.99 29.86 -39.38
N PRO A 12 21.97 28.98 -39.14
CA PRO A 12 22.06 27.71 -39.84
C PRO A 12 20.88 26.83 -39.55
N LEU A 13 20.29 26.22 -40.58
CA LEU A 13 19.17 25.26 -40.58
C LEU A 13 19.46 23.90 -39.87
N ALA A 14 20.42 23.86 -38.95
CA ALA A 14 20.87 22.63 -38.29
C ALA A 14 20.30 22.39 -36.89
N ALA A 15 19.28 23.13 -36.44
CA ALA A 15 18.68 22.96 -35.11
C ALA A 15 17.34 22.19 -35.10
N ALA A 16 16.96 21.55 -36.20
CA ALA A 16 15.65 20.88 -36.32
C ALA A 16 15.71 19.36 -36.23
N GLU A 17 16.82 18.72 -35.78
CA GLU A 17 16.95 17.25 -35.86
C GLU A 17 17.49 16.60 -34.61
N TYR A 18 17.04 17.06 -33.42
CA TYR A 18 17.21 16.29 -32.19
C TYR A 18 15.93 16.31 -31.33
N ALA A 19 14.81 16.00 -31.98
CA ALA A 19 13.67 15.43 -31.25
C ALA A 19 14.02 13.95 -31.02
N PRO A 20 14.12 13.46 -29.76
CA PRO A 20 14.24 12.02 -29.54
C PRO A 20 13.03 11.39 -30.22
N SER A 21 13.27 10.48 -31.17
CA SER A 21 12.23 9.72 -31.84
C SER A 21 11.42 9.00 -30.76
N GLU A 22 10.34 9.59 -30.30
CA GLU A 22 9.23 8.87 -29.69
C GLU A 22 8.73 7.91 -30.77
N ARG A 23 9.34 6.71 -30.82
CA ARG A 23 8.68 5.61 -31.50
C ARG A 23 7.34 5.50 -30.79
N SER A 24 6.30 5.94 -31.46
CA SER A 24 4.92 5.80 -31.05
C SER A 24 4.68 4.31 -30.81
N VAL A 25 4.87 3.89 -29.56
CA VAL A 25 4.42 2.58 -29.14
C VAL A 25 2.95 2.54 -29.46
N SER A 26 2.51 1.62 -30.33
CA SER A 26 1.10 1.54 -30.73
C SER A 26 0.24 1.66 -29.49
N GLY A 27 -0.83 2.45 -29.53
CA GLY A 27 -1.68 2.70 -28.35
C GLY A 27 -2.16 1.43 -27.65
N ALA A 28 -2.20 0.30 -28.38
CA ALA A 28 -2.49 -1.02 -27.86
C ALA A 28 -1.36 -1.57 -26.96
N GLY A 29 -0.09 -1.43 -27.36
CA GLY A 29 1.04 -1.89 -26.53
C GLY A 29 1.21 -1.09 -25.25
N HIS A 30 0.91 0.22 -25.29
CA HIS A 30 0.90 1.07 -24.10
C HIS A 30 -0.19 0.64 -23.10
N ARG A 31 -1.42 0.42 -23.58
CA ARG A 31 -2.55 -0.02 -22.75
C ARG A 31 -2.27 -1.37 -22.10
N LEU A 32 -1.74 -2.33 -22.86
CA LEU A 32 -1.43 -3.67 -22.36
C LEU A 32 -0.39 -3.62 -21.22
N ARG A 33 0.68 -2.84 -21.37
CA ARG A 33 1.69 -2.66 -20.31
C ARG A 33 1.09 -2.11 -19.03
N LEU A 34 0.28 -1.06 -19.15
CA LEU A 34 -0.40 -0.45 -18.02
C LEU A 34 -1.35 -1.45 -17.33
N THR A 35 -2.16 -2.18 -18.10
CA THR A 35 -3.08 -3.21 -17.58
C THR A 35 -2.32 -4.31 -16.83
N LEU A 36 -1.18 -4.79 -17.34
CA LEU A 36 -0.36 -5.80 -16.67
C LEU A 36 0.22 -5.29 -15.35
N LEU A 37 0.68 -4.03 -15.29
CA LEU A 37 1.18 -3.43 -14.06
C LEU A 37 0.05 -3.19 -13.03
N MET A 38 -1.14 -2.78 -13.48
CA MET A 38 -2.31 -2.65 -12.61
C MET A 38 -2.74 -4.01 -12.06
N ALA A 39 -2.87 -5.04 -12.93
CA ALA A 39 -3.19 -6.40 -12.51
C ALA A 39 -2.16 -6.96 -11.53
N GLY A 40 -0.86 -6.76 -11.80
CA GLY A 40 0.21 -7.14 -10.86
C GLY A 40 0.08 -6.45 -9.50
N SER A 41 -0.31 -5.19 -9.48
CA SER A 41 -0.50 -4.42 -8.25
C SER A 41 -1.72 -4.88 -7.43
N CYS A 42 -2.67 -5.59 -8.04
CA CYS A 42 -3.80 -6.19 -7.33
C CYS A 42 -3.46 -7.52 -6.64
N LEU A 43 -2.37 -8.21 -7.03
CA LEU A 43 -2.00 -9.50 -6.44
C LEU A 43 -1.73 -9.44 -4.92
N PRO A 44 -0.96 -8.47 -4.39
CA PRO A 44 -0.78 -8.35 -2.93
C PRO A 44 -2.10 -8.10 -2.18
N ILE A 45 -3.06 -7.42 -2.82
CA ILE A 45 -4.38 -7.20 -2.23
C ILE A 45 -5.19 -8.51 -2.21
N LEU A 46 -5.11 -9.30 -3.27
CA LEU A 46 -5.71 -10.63 -3.31
C LEU A 46 -5.22 -11.48 -2.14
N GLY A 47 -3.91 -11.52 -1.91
CA GLY A 47 -3.34 -12.25 -0.79
C GLY A 47 -3.79 -11.76 0.58
N ALA A 48 -3.98 -10.45 0.74
CA ALA A 48 -4.34 -9.86 2.02
C ALA A 48 -5.80 -10.07 2.42
N VAL A 49 -6.73 -10.30 1.46
CA VAL A 49 -8.18 -10.22 1.77
C VAL A 49 -8.99 -11.45 1.36
N LEU A 50 -8.52 -12.23 0.37
CA LEU A 50 -9.31 -13.27 -0.27
C LEU A 50 -9.83 -14.35 0.69
N ILE A 51 -9.04 -14.73 1.69
CA ILE A 51 -9.36 -15.84 2.61
C ILE A 51 -10.14 -15.37 3.85
N ALA A 52 -10.33 -14.07 4.06
CA ALA A 52 -11.03 -13.57 5.25
C ALA A 52 -12.43 -14.18 5.43
N PRO A 53 -13.29 -14.32 4.40
CA PRO A 53 -14.64 -14.90 4.57
C PRO A 53 -14.65 -16.39 4.96
N VAL A 54 -13.54 -17.10 4.74
CA VAL A 54 -13.46 -18.56 5.03
C VAL A 54 -12.73 -18.89 6.31
N LEU A 55 -12.25 -17.90 7.06
CA LEU A 55 -11.52 -18.13 8.32
C LEU A 55 -12.31 -18.95 9.34
N PRO A 56 -13.64 -18.75 9.58
CA PRO A 56 -14.41 -19.59 10.49
C PRO A 56 -14.40 -21.06 10.06
N ARG A 57 -14.65 -21.36 8.79
CA ARG A 57 -14.59 -22.74 8.27
C ARG A 57 -13.19 -23.36 8.37
N MET A 58 -12.15 -22.54 8.23
CA MET A 58 -10.77 -22.99 8.43
C MET A 58 -10.51 -23.29 9.90
N ARG A 59 -11.00 -22.47 10.83
CA ARG A 59 -10.94 -22.74 12.29
C ARG A 59 -11.62 -24.06 12.63
N ASP A 60 -12.81 -24.30 12.12
CA ASP A 60 -13.57 -25.53 12.39
C ASP A 60 -12.85 -26.77 11.82
N HIS A 61 -12.26 -26.66 10.63
CA HIS A 61 -11.49 -27.76 10.02
C HIS A 61 -10.25 -28.15 10.84
N PHE A 62 -9.60 -27.19 11.47
CA PHE A 62 -8.40 -27.38 12.28
C PHE A 62 -8.65 -27.34 13.80
N ALA A 63 -9.92 -27.50 14.26
CA ALA A 63 -10.32 -27.33 15.65
C ALA A 63 -9.48 -28.20 16.65
N GLY A 64 -8.93 -29.33 16.19
CA GLY A 64 -8.04 -30.18 17.02
C GLY A 64 -6.58 -29.69 17.08
N THR A 65 -6.21 -28.61 16.41
CA THR A 65 -4.83 -28.13 16.38
C THR A 65 -4.57 -27.17 17.55
N PRO A 66 -3.53 -27.42 18.38
CA PRO A 66 -3.17 -26.48 19.45
C PRO A 66 -2.88 -25.08 18.90
N GLY A 67 -3.50 -24.05 19.49
CA GLY A 67 -3.31 -22.68 19.09
C GLY A 67 -4.08 -22.26 17.83
N VAL A 68 -5.11 -22.99 17.41
CA VAL A 68 -5.95 -22.71 16.23
C VAL A 68 -6.50 -21.29 16.25
N GLU A 69 -6.93 -20.78 17.42
CA GLU A 69 -7.49 -19.43 17.59
C GLU A 69 -6.50 -18.31 17.26
N ALA A 70 -5.19 -18.58 17.40
CA ALA A 70 -4.13 -17.64 16.97
C ALA A 70 -3.70 -17.89 15.52
N LEU A 71 -3.51 -19.16 15.14
CA LEU A 71 -2.91 -19.54 13.85
C LEU A 71 -3.82 -19.22 12.66
N VAL A 72 -5.15 -19.36 12.82
CA VAL A 72 -6.09 -19.09 11.70
C VAL A 72 -6.14 -17.61 11.35
N PRO A 73 -6.36 -16.65 12.27
CA PRO A 73 -6.24 -15.23 11.94
C PRO A 73 -4.82 -14.84 11.48
N MET A 74 -3.78 -15.47 12.06
CA MET A 74 -2.39 -15.27 11.60
C MET A 74 -2.18 -15.70 10.15
N ALA A 75 -2.84 -16.74 9.66
CA ALA A 75 -2.74 -17.14 8.26
C ALA A 75 -3.18 -16.02 7.31
N LEU A 76 -4.08 -15.13 7.74
CA LEU A 76 -4.45 -13.92 6.98
C LEU A 76 -3.39 -12.82 7.12
N THR A 77 -2.84 -12.61 8.32
CA THR A 77 -2.04 -11.41 8.63
C THR A 77 -0.52 -11.61 8.57
N ILE A 78 -0.02 -12.85 8.59
CA ILE A 78 1.42 -13.13 8.52
C ILE A 78 2.12 -12.59 7.25
N PRO A 79 1.49 -12.51 6.05
CA PRO A 79 2.09 -11.84 4.91
C PRO A 79 2.45 -10.39 5.22
N ALA A 80 1.66 -9.69 6.04
CA ALA A 80 1.96 -8.31 6.43
C ALA A 80 3.25 -8.21 7.27
N LEU A 81 3.56 -9.19 8.12
CA LEU A 81 4.84 -9.21 8.81
C LEU A 81 6.01 -9.31 7.84
N SER A 82 5.91 -10.18 6.84
CA SER A 82 6.94 -10.31 5.80
C SER A 82 7.12 -9.00 5.03
N LEU A 83 6.01 -8.34 4.67
CA LEU A 83 6.02 -7.01 4.04
C LEU A 83 6.69 -5.97 4.93
N ALA A 84 6.36 -5.93 6.22
CA ALA A 84 6.93 -4.99 7.18
C ALA A 84 8.46 -5.15 7.31
N LEU A 85 8.93 -6.39 7.40
CA LEU A 85 10.36 -6.71 7.54
C LEU A 85 11.15 -6.41 6.26
N LEU A 86 10.54 -6.60 5.11
CA LEU A 86 11.20 -6.42 3.80
C LEU A 86 11.10 -4.99 3.26
N ALA A 87 10.13 -4.19 3.71
CA ALA A 87 9.89 -2.84 3.21
C ALA A 87 11.15 -1.95 3.18
N PRO A 88 12.03 -1.94 4.19
CA PRO A 88 13.25 -1.13 4.18
C PRO A 88 14.28 -1.58 3.13
N PHE A 89 14.26 -2.86 2.73
CA PHE A 89 15.25 -3.49 1.86
C PHE A 89 14.74 -3.70 0.43
N ALA A 90 13.44 -3.55 0.21
CA ALA A 90 12.78 -3.90 -1.05
C ALA A 90 13.41 -3.18 -2.26
N GLY A 91 13.70 -1.88 -2.16
CA GLY A 91 14.36 -1.11 -3.21
C GLY A 91 15.72 -1.68 -3.59
N MET A 92 16.57 -2.00 -2.60
CA MET A 92 17.92 -2.54 -2.81
C MET A 92 17.89 -3.90 -3.53
N VAL A 93 16.96 -4.77 -3.17
CA VAL A 93 16.78 -6.08 -3.81
C VAL A 93 16.33 -5.92 -5.26
N VAL A 94 15.38 -5.03 -5.50
CA VAL A 94 14.84 -4.72 -6.83
C VAL A 94 15.92 -4.17 -7.76
N ASP A 95 16.79 -3.29 -7.27
CA ASP A 95 17.86 -2.69 -8.08
C ASP A 95 18.97 -3.71 -8.42
N ARG A 96 19.26 -4.67 -7.53
CA ARG A 96 20.27 -5.71 -7.78
C ARG A 96 19.83 -6.81 -8.74
N LEU A 97 18.57 -7.25 -8.64
CA LEU A 97 18.05 -8.38 -9.42
C LEU A 97 17.45 -7.96 -10.76
N GLY A 98 17.19 -6.66 -10.94
CA GLY A 98 16.54 -6.11 -12.12
C GLY A 98 15.01 -6.21 -12.06
N ARG A 99 14.34 -5.06 -12.11
CA ARG A 99 12.90 -4.84 -11.83
C ARG A 99 11.96 -5.78 -12.58
N LYS A 100 12.12 -5.90 -13.91
CA LYS A 100 11.29 -6.80 -14.72
C LYS A 100 11.50 -8.28 -14.38
N ARG A 101 12.77 -8.71 -14.26
CA ARG A 101 13.11 -10.11 -13.98
C ARG A 101 12.56 -10.54 -12.63
N LEU A 102 12.75 -9.71 -11.61
CA LEU A 102 12.24 -9.96 -10.26
C LEU A 102 10.71 -10.03 -10.26
N LEU A 103 10.02 -9.10 -10.96
CA LEU A 103 8.55 -9.11 -11.06
C LEU A 103 8.03 -10.43 -11.66
N VAL A 104 8.62 -10.89 -12.78
CA VAL A 104 8.18 -12.13 -13.44
C VAL A 104 8.39 -13.34 -12.54
N ILE A 105 9.58 -13.46 -11.92
CA ILE A 105 9.89 -14.57 -11.00
C ILE A 105 8.96 -14.52 -9.79
N ALA A 106 8.78 -13.36 -9.18
CA ALA A 106 7.90 -13.20 -8.03
C ALA A 106 6.44 -13.55 -8.39
N THR A 107 5.94 -13.10 -9.54
CA THR A 107 4.57 -13.44 -9.98
C THR A 107 4.38 -14.93 -10.24
N ALA A 108 5.39 -15.62 -10.77
CA ALA A 108 5.35 -17.08 -10.94
C ALA A 108 5.39 -17.82 -9.59
N LEU A 109 6.28 -17.38 -8.66
CA LEU A 109 6.35 -17.94 -7.31
C LEU A 109 5.05 -17.69 -6.52
N TYR A 110 4.40 -16.55 -6.74
CA TYR A 110 3.13 -16.21 -6.11
C TYR A 110 2.04 -17.25 -6.44
N ALA A 111 2.02 -17.75 -7.68
CA ALA A 111 1.09 -18.82 -8.05
C ALA A 111 1.38 -20.11 -7.27
N VAL A 112 2.64 -20.54 -7.23
CA VAL A 112 3.03 -21.80 -6.58
C VAL A 112 2.80 -21.76 -5.07
N VAL A 113 3.30 -20.71 -4.42
CA VAL A 113 3.21 -20.58 -2.97
C VAL A 113 1.78 -20.23 -2.53
N GLY A 114 1.08 -19.39 -3.29
CA GLY A 114 -0.30 -18.98 -2.98
C GLY A 114 -1.31 -20.11 -3.10
N THR A 115 -1.11 -21.07 -4.04
CA THR A 115 -1.96 -22.25 -4.19
C THR A 115 -1.58 -23.38 -3.24
N SER A 116 -0.46 -23.32 -2.52
CA SER A 116 0.01 -24.41 -1.66
C SER A 116 -1.00 -24.87 -0.59
N PRO A 117 -1.90 -24.05 0.00
CA PRO A 117 -2.91 -24.54 0.92
C PRO A 117 -3.93 -25.50 0.32
N LEU A 118 -3.97 -25.66 -1.02
CA LEU A 118 -4.82 -26.67 -1.67
C LEU A 118 -4.40 -28.10 -1.33
N TRP A 119 -3.12 -28.32 -1.03
CA TRP A 119 -2.54 -29.65 -0.75
C TRP A 119 -1.80 -29.73 0.60
N LEU A 120 -1.77 -28.64 1.38
CA LEU A 120 -1.22 -28.67 2.71
C LEU A 120 -2.30 -29.04 3.74
N ASP A 121 -1.99 -30.02 4.59
CA ASP A 121 -2.91 -30.51 5.63
C ASP A 121 -2.54 -30.03 7.04
N SER A 122 -1.44 -29.34 7.20
CA SER A 122 -1.00 -28.75 8.47
C SER A 122 -1.23 -27.25 8.50
N LEU A 123 -1.93 -26.76 9.54
CA LEU A 123 -2.16 -25.32 9.73
C LEU A 123 -0.85 -24.54 9.86
N GLY A 124 0.17 -25.10 10.56
CA GLY A 124 1.48 -24.49 10.65
C GLY A 124 2.19 -24.36 9.30
N ALA A 125 2.08 -25.37 8.42
CA ALA A 125 2.62 -25.32 7.06
C ALA A 125 1.88 -24.27 6.20
N ILE A 126 0.56 -24.14 6.38
CA ILE A 126 -0.23 -23.09 5.70
C ILE A 126 0.26 -21.71 6.15
N VAL A 127 0.43 -21.46 7.45
CA VAL A 127 0.93 -20.19 7.98
C VAL A 127 2.34 -19.88 7.42
N ALA A 128 3.23 -20.89 7.38
CA ALA A 128 4.57 -20.71 6.80
C ALA A 128 4.51 -20.37 5.31
N ALA A 129 3.66 -21.06 4.54
CA ALA A 129 3.43 -20.72 3.14
C ALA A 129 2.89 -19.29 2.95
N ARG A 130 1.98 -18.85 3.83
CA ARG A 130 1.46 -17.49 3.83
C ARG A 130 2.56 -16.45 4.13
N ALA A 131 3.50 -16.75 5.01
CA ALA A 131 4.67 -15.89 5.22
C ALA A 131 5.53 -15.74 3.94
N LEU A 132 5.74 -16.84 3.21
CA LEU A 132 6.41 -16.80 1.90
C LEU A 132 5.62 -16.02 0.85
N VAL A 133 4.28 -16.13 0.84
CA VAL A 133 3.43 -15.27 0.00
C VAL A 133 3.75 -13.80 0.26
N GLY A 134 3.85 -13.36 1.52
CA GLY A 134 4.16 -11.97 1.85
C GLY A 134 5.55 -11.51 1.36
N VAL A 135 6.56 -12.40 1.36
CA VAL A 135 7.88 -12.10 0.76
C VAL A 135 7.74 -11.80 -0.73
N VAL A 136 6.97 -12.62 -1.42
CA VAL A 136 6.74 -12.48 -2.86
C VAL A 136 5.89 -11.24 -3.18
N GLU A 137 4.89 -10.94 -2.34
CA GLU A 137 4.05 -9.73 -2.44
C GLU A 137 4.87 -8.45 -2.30
N ALA A 138 5.83 -8.41 -1.38
CA ALA A 138 6.74 -7.28 -1.23
C ALA A 138 7.52 -7.00 -2.52
N ALA A 139 8.00 -8.06 -3.17
CA ALA A 139 8.70 -7.93 -4.46
C ALA A 139 7.78 -7.45 -5.57
N ILE A 140 6.57 -8.01 -5.70
CA ILE A 140 5.60 -7.62 -6.73
C ILE A 140 5.19 -6.16 -6.55
N MET A 141 4.81 -5.75 -5.33
CA MET A 141 4.36 -4.39 -5.03
C MET A 141 5.45 -3.35 -5.37
N THR A 142 6.67 -3.61 -4.93
CA THR A 142 7.81 -2.71 -5.18
C THR A 142 8.15 -2.65 -6.68
N CYS A 143 8.20 -3.80 -7.37
CA CYS A 143 8.51 -3.83 -8.80
C CYS A 143 7.43 -3.14 -9.65
N CYS A 144 6.14 -3.33 -9.37
CA CYS A 144 5.07 -2.66 -10.10
C CYS A 144 5.15 -1.14 -9.95
N THR A 145 5.33 -0.64 -8.74
CA THR A 145 5.44 0.79 -8.46
C THR A 145 6.68 1.41 -9.12
N THR A 146 7.84 0.74 -9.03
CA THR A 146 9.08 1.24 -9.63
C THR A 146 9.05 1.19 -11.16
N LEU A 147 8.46 0.16 -11.77
CA LEU A 147 8.30 0.09 -13.22
C LEU A 147 7.35 1.14 -13.77
N ILE A 148 6.30 1.54 -13.03
CA ILE A 148 5.50 2.70 -13.39
C ILE A 148 6.37 3.96 -13.40
N GLY A 149 7.24 4.12 -12.40
CA GLY A 149 8.20 5.22 -12.33
C GLY A 149 9.21 5.25 -13.49
N ASP A 150 9.63 4.06 -13.98
CA ASP A 150 10.60 3.94 -15.09
C ASP A 150 9.99 4.17 -16.47
N TYR A 151 8.74 3.73 -16.66
CA TYR A 151 8.09 3.80 -17.98
C TYR A 151 7.38 5.13 -18.21
N TYR A 152 7.08 5.87 -17.15
CA TYR A 152 6.29 7.09 -17.23
C TYR A 152 6.92 8.22 -16.42
N SER A 153 6.76 9.46 -16.87
CA SER A 153 7.32 10.66 -16.24
C SER A 153 6.26 11.73 -16.00
N GLY A 154 6.57 12.70 -15.13
CA GLY A 154 5.73 13.87 -14.87
C GLY A 154 4.29 13.51 -14.47
N ARG A 155 3.32 14.30 -14.96
CA ARG A 155 1.88 14.11 -14.68
C ARG A 155 1.35 12.71 -15.02
N GLN A 156 1.91 12.06 -16.04
CA GLN A 156 1.47 10.74 -16.46
C GLN A 156 1.84 9.68 -15.41
N ARG A 157 3.05 9.75 -14.84
CA ARG A 157 3.48 8.90 -13.73
C ARG A 157 2.56 9.06 -12.51
N ASP A 158 2.29 10.32 -12.12
CA ASP A 158 1.47 10.61 -10.95
C ASP A 158 0.04 10.08 -11.12
N ARG A 159 -0.53 10.25 -12.33
CA ARG A 159 -1.84 9.69 -12.68
C ARG A 159 -1.87 8.17 -12.58
N TYR A 160 -0.83 7.46 -13.05
CA TYR A 160 -0.82 6.00 -13.03
C TYR A 160 -0.56 5.43 -11.63
N LEU A 161 0.23 6.11 -10.79
CA LEU A 161 0.38 5.75 -9.38
C LEU A 161 -0.95 5.95 -8.62
N ALA A 162 -1.67 7.04 -8.88
CA ALA A 162 -3.00 7.24 -8.32
C ALA A 162 -3.99 6.15 -8.80
N MET A 163 -3.95 5.79 -10.08
CA MET A 163 -4.78 4.73 -10.65
C MET A 163 -4.43 3.35 -10.04
N GLN A 164 -3.16 3.07 -9.77
CA GLN A 164 -2.70 1.87 -9.07
C GLN A 164 -3.36 1.76 -7.68
N THR A 165 -3.37 2.86 -6.92
CA THR A 165 -4.01 2.91 -5.60
C THR A 165 -5.52 2.70 -5.69
N MET A 166 -6.18 3.30 -6.68
CA MET A 166 -7.62 3.10 -6.90
C MET A 166 -7.94 1.66 -7.29
N CYS A 167 -7.18 1.06 -8.21
CA CYS A 167 -7.32 -0.35 -8.58
C CYS A 167 -7.15 -1.27 -7.37
N ALA A 168 -6.15 -1.01 -6.53
CA ALA A 168 -5.92 -1.77 -5.29
C ALA A 168 -7.14 -1.69 -4.35
N SER A 169 -7.70 -0.50 -4.13
CA SER A 169 -8.85 -0.31 -3.25
C SER A 169 -10.13 -0.98 -3.78
N ILE A 170 -10.40 -0.88 -5.08
CA ILE A 170 -11.57 -1.50 -5.71
C ILE A 170 -11.40 -3.03 -5.72
N SER A 171 -10.19 -3.53 -6.01
CA SER A 171 -9.91 -4.96 -6.04
C SER A 171 -10.08 -5.63 -4.68
N ALA A 172 -9.79 -4.93 -3.56
CA ALA A 172 -10.04 -5.46 -2.22
C ALA A 172 -11.52 -5.81 -2.03
N THR A 173 -12.43 -4.90 -2.39
CA THR A 173 -13.88 -5.14 -2.31
C THR A 173 -14.31 -6.32 -3.19
N ALA A 174 -13.80 -6.39 -4.43
CA ALA A 174 -14.09 -7.49 -5.35
C ALA A 174 -13.56 -8.84 -4.82
N PHE A 175 -12.37 -8.85 -4.23
CA PHE A 175 -11.75 -10.08 -3.70
C PHE A 175 -12.43 -10.60 -2.44
N PHE A 176 -13.04 -9.76 -1.61
CA PHE A 176 -13.90 -10.23 -0.51
C PHE A 176 -15.14 -10.96 -1.04
N VAL A 177 -15.78 -10.42 -2.08
CA VAL A 177 -16.93 -11.08 -2.73
C VAL A 177 -16.50 -12.40 -3.37
N LEU A 178 -15.40 -12.40 -4.14
CA LEU A 178 -14.86 -13.59 -4.80
C LEU A 178 -14.43 -14.65 -3.79
N GLY A 179 -13.76 -14.24 -2.70
CA GLY A 179 -13.34 -15.13 -1.62
C GLY A 179 -14.53 -15.77 -0.91
N GLY A 180 -15.58 -15.00 -0.63
CA GLY A 180 -16.82 -15.50 -0.07
C GLY A 180 -17.53 -16.48 -1.01
N ALA A 181 -17.76 -16.09 -2.26
CA ALA A 181 -18.42 -16.93 -3.28
C ALA A 181 -17.63 -18.23 -3.53
N ALA A 182 -16.30 -18.16 -3.67
CA ALA A 182 -15.49 -19.37 -3.79
C ALA A 182 -15.51 -20.22 -2.50
N GLY A 183 -15.55 -19.55 -1.35
CA GLY A 183 -15.60 -20.19 -0.04
C GLY A 183 -16.86 -20.99 0.22
N SER A 184 -17.98 -20.67 -0.43
CA SER A 184 -19.23 -21.47 -0.33
C SER A 184 -19.04 -22.92 -0.83
N ALA A 185 -18.12 -23.12 -1.81
CA ALA A 185 -17.77 -24.46 -2.28
C ALA A 185 -16.74 -25.20 -1.39
N GLY A 186 -16.08 -24.49 -0.46
CA GLY A 186 -15.11 -25.06 0.49
C GLY A 186 -14.05 -24.05 0.87
N TRP A 187 -13.49 -24.17 2.09
CA TRP A 187 -12.50 -23.20 2.61
C TRP A 187 -11.20 -23.16 1.79
N ARG A 188 -10.86 -24.23 1.07
CA ARG A 188 -9.68 -24.32 0.19
C ARG A 188 -9.91 -23.65 -1.16
N THR A 189 -11.16 -23.56 -1.64
CA THR A 189 -11.49 -23.11 -3.01
C THR A 189 -10.97 -21.71 -3.34
N PRO A 190 -10.99 -20.71 -2.45
CA PRO A 190 -10.46 -19.38 -2.74
C PRO A 190 -8.98 -19.41 -3.16
N PHE A 191 -8.18 -20.35 -2.67
CA PHE A 191 -6.75 -20.44 -3.03
C PHE A 191 -6.49 -20.70 -4.51
N TRP A 192 -7.46 -21.22 -5.29
CA TRP A 192 -7.34 -21.32 -6.74
C TRP A 192 -7.17 -19.96 -7.44
N ALA A 193 -7.63 -18.86 -6.84
CA ALA A 193 -7.48 -17.54 -7.41
C ALA A 193 -6.01 -17.13 -7.59
N TYR A 194 -5.09 -17.68 -6.77
CA TYR A 194 -3.64 -17.43 -6.93
C TYR A 194 -3.10 -17.97 -8.26
N ALA A 195 -3.73 -18.98 -8.85
CA ALA A 195 -3.34 -19.55 -10.15
C ALA A 195 -3.44 -18.55 -11.31
N VAL A 196 -4.21 -17.46 -11.15
CA VAL A 196 -4.28 -16.39 -12.17
C VAL A 196 -2.91 -15.78 -12.47
N SER A 197 -1.99 -15.79 -11.50
CA SER A 197 -0.63 -15.30 -11.68
C SER A 197 0.22 -16.16 -12.61
N LEU A 198 -0.15 -17.43 -12.85
CA LEU A 198 0.46 -18.26 -13.91
C LEU A 198 0.23 -17.70 -15.31
N LEU A 199 -0.87 -16.99 -15.53
CA LEU A 199 -1.17 -16.31 -16.80
C LEU A 199 -0.47 -14.94 -16.85
N LEU A 200 -0.39 -14.26 -15.70
CA LEU A 200 0.22 -12.93 -15.63
C LEU A 200 1.75 -12.97 -15.80
N ALA A 201 2.43 -13.96 -15.21
CA ALA A 201 3.88 -14.06 -15.27
C ALA A 201 4.44 -14.15 -16.71
N PRO A 202 3.98 -15.06 -17.59
CA PRO A 202 4.43 -15.11 -18.98
C PRO A 202 3.99 -13.87 -19.77
N ALA A 203 2.79 -13.32 -19.52
CA ALA A 203 2.35 -12.08 -20.15
C ALA A 203 3.27 -10.90 -19.77
N MET A 204 3.65 -10.77 -18.51
CA MET A 204 4.62 -9.76 -18.06
C MET A 204 6.02 -9.99 -18.67
N ALA A 205 6.45 -11.25 -18.80
CA ALA A 205 7.72 -11.59 -19.44
C ALA A 205 7.75 -11.19 -20.93
N ALA A 206 6.64 -11.40 -21.65
CA ALA A 206 6.53 -11.11 -23.08
C ALA A 206 6.35 -9.62 -23.38
N PHE A 207 5.45 -8.94 -22.66
CA PHE A 207 4.96 -7.61 -23.07
C PHE A 207 5.57 -6.44 -22.29
N LEU A 208 6.18 -6.66 -21.12
CA LEU A 208 6.88 -5.58 -20.43
C LEU A 208 8.28 -5.36 -21.05
N PRO A 209 8.66 -4.14 -21.41
CA PRO A 209 10.02 -3.85 -21.89
C PRO A 209 11.03 -3.97 -20.74
N ARG A 210 12.30 -4.22 -21.07
CA ARG A 210 13.37 -4.10 -20.10
C ARG A 210 13.62 -2.62 -19.84
N PRO A 211 13.64 -2.14 -18.59
CA PRO A 211 14.06 -0.78 -18.28
C PRO A 211 15.47 -0.56 -18.83
N ARG A 212 15.69 0.53 -19.57
CA ARG A 212 17.05 0.91 -19.95
C ARG A 212 17.73 1.43 -18.69
N PRO A 213 18.98 1.02 -18.40
CA PRO A 213 19.77 1.69 -17.39
C PRO A 213 19.86 3.16 -17.82
N THR A 214 19.46 4.09 -16.96
CA THR A 214 19.85 5.49 -17.08
C THR A 214 21.33 5.55 -16.77
N GLY A 215 22.16 5.10 -17.73
CA GLY A 215 23.58 5.32 -17.68
C GLY A 215 23.82 6.82 -17.79
N ASN A 216 24.62 7.37 -16.88
CA ASN A 216 25.35 8.58 -17.13
C ASN A 216 26.02 8.41 -18.50
N THR A 217 25.48 9.07 -19.53
CA THR A 217 26.17 9.24 -20.78
C THR A 217 27.26 10.27 -20.51
N THR A 218 28.34 9.86 -19.88
CA THR A 218 29.65 10.45 -20.21
C THR A 218 29.87 10.07 -21.66
N ALA A 219 29.50 10.95 -22.56
CA ALA A 219 29.93 10.89 -23.95
C ALA A 219 31.44 11.03 -23.92
N THR A 220 32.14 9.91 -23.86
CA THR A 220 33.56 9.85 -24.15
C THR A 220 33.68 10.04 -25.66
N SER A 221 34.04 11.24 -26.09
CA SER A 221 34.43 11.52 -27.44
C SER A 221 35.66 10.63 -27.77
N PRO A 222 35.79 10.11 -28.99
CA PRO A 222 36.91 9.24 -29.36
C PRO A 222 38.34 9.85 -29.20
N ASP A 223 38.42 11.14 -28.96
CA ASP A 223 39.69 11.90 -28.91
C ASP A 223 40.15 12.27 -27.50
N GLY A 224 39.80 11.55 -26.47
CA GLY A 224 40.46 11.60 -25.16
C GLY A 224 40.63 12.97 -24.47
N THR A 225 39.98 14.02 -24.94
CA THR A 225 40.02 15.37 -24.36
C THR A 225 38.76 15.65 -23.56
N THR A 226 38.89 15.67 -22.26
CA THR A 226 37.86 16.12 -21.30
C THR A 226 37.80 17.64 -21.36
N THR A 227 37.06 18.20 -22.31
CA THR A 227 36.73 19.63 -22.31
C THR A 227 35.37 19.79 -21.68
N ALA A 228 35.33 20.31 -20.46
CA ALA A 228 34.16 20.90 -19.87
C ALA A 228 33.84 22.22 -20.60
N SER A 229 33.19 22.13 -21.76
CA SER A 229 32.69 23.30 -22.48
C SER A 229 31.30 23.65 -21.93
N SER A 230 31.31 24.59 -20.99
CA SER A 230 30.13 25.38 -20.64
C SER A 230 29.83 26.31 -21.81
N PRO A 231 28.62 26.31 -22.43
CA PRO A 231 28.26 27.33 -23.38
C PRO A 231 28.04 28.63 -22.60
N ALA A 232 28.90 29.63 -22.86
CA ALA A 232 28.70 30.98 -22.38
C ALA A 232 27.44 31.58 -23.05
N ALA A 233 26.45 31.91 -22.25
CA ALA A 233 25.30 32.72 -22.72
C ALA A 233 25.75 34.18 -22.96
N PRO A 234 25.29 34.84 -24.04
CA PRO A 234 25.76 36.16 -24.39
C PRO A 234 25.15 37.33 -23.60
N ASP A 235 24.25 37.08 -22.67
CA ASP A 235 23.62 38.15 -21.88
C ASP A 235 23.80 37.85 -20.40
N GLY A 236 24.55 38.67 -19.69
CA GLY A 236 24.96 38.66 -18.29
C GLY A 236 23.92 38.29 -17.21
N THR A 237 23.03 37.35 -17.51
CA THR A 237 22.10 36.75 -16.57
C THR A 237 22.83 35.62 -15.87
N THR A 238 23.22 35.84 -14.65
CA THR A 238 23.77 34.79 -13.75
C THR A 238 22.74 33.68 -13.62
N ILE A 239 22.91 32.57 -14.35
CA ILE A 239 22.11 31.36 -14.15
C ILE A 239 22.53 30.81 -12.78
N VAL A 240 21.71 31.09 -11.76
CA VAL A 240 21.82 30.40 -10.45
C VAL A 240 21.66 28.92 -10.74
N PRO A 241 22.67 28.07 -10.49
CA PRO A 241 22.52 26.62 -10.68
C PRO A 241 21.34 26.17 -9.85
N SER A 242 20.41 25.47 -10.51
CA SER A 242 19.30 24.79 -9.81
C SER A 242 19.90 23.98 -8.65
N PRO A 243 19.32 23.98 -7.43
CA PRO A 243 19.89 23.32 -6.25
C PRO A 243 19.89 21.76 -6.32
N ALA A 244 19.86 21.19 -7.50
CA ALA A 244 19.67 19.76 -7.75
C ALA A 244 20.95 18.94 -7.93
N ALA A 245 22.10 19.36 -7.43
CA ALA A 245 23.30 18.53 -7.52
C ALA A 245 24.41 18.91 -6.52
N LEU A 246 24.07 19.10 -5.27
CA LEU A 246 25.09 18.93 -4.23
C LEU A 246 25.14 17.44 -3.87
N PRO A 247 26.32 16.78 -3.89
CA PRO A 247 26.45 15.41 -3.38
C PRO A 247 25.93 15.44 -1.93
N GLU A 248 24.95 14.58 -1.63
CA GLU A 248 24.51 14.41 -0.25
C GLU A 248 25.72 14.07 0.62
N PRO A 249 25.94 14.74 1.76
CA PRO A 249 26.98 14.36 2.69
C PRO A 249 26.66 12.93 3.16
N ALA A 250 27.47 11.98 2.68
CA ALA A 250 27.42 10.59 3.11
C ALA A 250 27.56 10.56 4.64
N GLY A 251 26.48 10.20 5.37
CA GLY A 251 26.57 9.96 6.80
C GLY A 251 25.60 10.73 7.71
N ARG A 252 24.65 11.52 7.19
CA ARG A 252 23.67 12.15 8.09
C ARG A 252 22.78 11.07 8.75
N PRO A 253 22.72 10.97 10.09
CA PRO A 253 21.88 10.00 10.76
C PRO A 253 20.41 10.29 10.47
N PHE A 254 19.64 9.26 10.15
CA PHE A 254 18.21 9.40 9.87
C PHE A 254 17.45 9.93 11.09
N PRO A 255 16.59 10.96 10.95
CA PRO A 255 15.87 11.58 12.06
C PRO A 255 14.68 10.70 12.50
N TRP A 256 14.93 9.57 13.17
CA TRP A 256 13.89 8.62 13.58
C TRP A 256 12.99 9.17 14.70
N ARG A 257 13.52 10.06 15.57
CA ARG A 257 12.77 10.59 16.72
C ARG A 257 11.47 11.33 16.35
N PRO A 258 11.45 12.29 15.40
CA PRO A 258 10.20 12.96 15.01
C PRO A 258 9.20 12.03 14.36
N LEU A 259 9.66 10.93 13.75
CA LEU A 259 8.80 9.96 13.08
C LEU A 259 8.25 8.88 14.03
N ALA A 260 8.95 8.55 15.12
CA ALA A 260 8.59 7.48 16.04
C ALA A 260 7.16 7.60 16.58
N GLY A 261 6.76 8.81 17.00
CA GLY A 261 5.39 9.05 17.47
C GLY A 261 4.33 8.82 16.39
N THR A 262 4.62 9.18 15.13
CA THR A 262 3.71 8.94 14.01
C THR A 262 3.67 7.45 13.67
N CYS A 263 4.80 6.74 13.72
CA CYS A 263 4.86 5.29 13.54
C CYS A 263 4.06 4.55 14.62
N ALA A 264 4.22 4.91 15.89
CA ALA A 264 3.44 4.32 16.99
C ALA A 264 1.93 4.56 16.82
N LEU A 265 1.55 5.79 16.44
CA LEU A 265 0.15 6.11 16.13
C LEU A 265 -0.36 5.34 14.91
N THR A 266 0.50 5.08 13.92
CA THR A 266 0.16 4.26 12.74
C THR A 266 -0.06 2.81 13.11
N VAL A 267 0.80 2.22 13.97
CA VAL A 267 0.60 0.85 14.48
C VAL A 267 -0.74 0.76 15.21
N PHE A 268 -1.02 1.69 16.12
CA PHE A 268 -2.29 1.71 16.86
C PHE A 268 -3.51 1.87 15.93
N GLY A 269 -3.47 2.81 15.00
CA GLY A 269 -4.51 3.00 14.00
C GLY A 269 -4.71 1.79 13.09
N ALA A 270 -3.62 1.13 12.67
CA ALA A 270 -3.69 -0.08 11.87
C ALA A 270 -4.34 -1.24 12.64
N VAL A 271 -4.05 -1.39 13.93
CA VAL A 271 -4.75 -2.37 14.79
C VAL A 271 -6.25 -2.09 14.79
N LEU A 272 -6.68 -0.84 15.04
CA LEU A 272 -8.10 -0.49 15.05
C LEU A 272 -8.79 -0.74 13.70
N PHE A 273 -8.10 -0.48 12.59
CA PHE A 273 -8.65 -0.64 11.25
C PHE A 273 -8.73 -2.11 10.83
N TYR A 274 -7.63 -2.87 10.99
CA TYR A 274 -7.56 -4.25 10.51
C TYR A 274 -8.35 -5.23 11.39
N THR A 275 -8.57 -4.94 12.67
CA THR A 275 -9.38 -5.77 13.56
C THR A 275 -10.75 -6.08 12.94
N VAL A 276 -11.43 -5.09 12.38
CA VAL A 276 -12.72 -5.34 11.72
C VAL A 276 -12.59 -6.28 10.53
N GLN A 277 -11.55 -6.12 9.71
CA GLN A 277 -11.35 -6.93 8.50
C GLN A 277 -10.97 -8.38 8.81
N VAL A 278 -10.32 -8.63 9.94
CA VAL A 278 -9.92 -9.97 10.39
C VAL A 278 -11.03 -10.66 11.16
N GLU A 279 -11.65 -9.96 12.12
CA GLU A 279 -12.56 -10.55 13.09
C GLU A 279 -14.02 -10.57 12.61
N MET A 280 -14.38 -9.79 11.60
CA MET A 280 -15.77 -9.68 11.14
C MET A 280 -16.36 -11.02 10.71
N ALA A 281 -15.54 -11.90 10.11
CA ALA A 281 -16.00 -13.22 9.70
C ALA A 281 -16.39 -14.08 10.92
N PHE A 282 -15.61 -14.06 11.98
CA PHE A 282 -15.88 -14.78 13.23
C PHE A 282 -17.10 -14.20 13.95
N LEU A 283 -17.23 -12.87 14.01
CA LEU A 283 -18.37 -12.20 14.63
C LEU A 283 -19.69 -12.51 13.92
N LEU A 284 -19.67 -12.62 12.59
CA LEU A 284 -20.85 -12.99 11.81
C LEU A 284 -21.18 -14.47 11.99
N ASP A 285 -20.17 -15.33 12.05
CA ASP A 285 -20.33 -16.76 12.30
C ASP A 285 -20.94 -17.01 13.69
N ASP A 286 -20.46 -16.32 14.73
CA ASP A 286 -21.00 -16.36 16.10
C ASP A 286 -22.47 -15.88 16.17
N MET A 287 -22.92 -15.03 15.23
CA MET A 287 -24.32 -14.59 15.08
C MET A 287 -25.15 -15.53 14.19
N GLY A 288 -24.60 -16.67 13.74
CA GLY A 288 -25.29 -17.67 12.92
C GLY A 288 -25.20 -17.43 11.41
N VAL A 289 -24.42 -16.46 10.93
CA VAL A 289 -24.16 -16.27 9.51
C VAL A 289 -22.95 -17.11 9.10
N THR A 290 -23.18 -18.39 8.77
CA THR A 290 -22.14 -19.38 8.47
C THR A 290 -21.80 -19.52 6.99
N ASP A 291 -22.55 -18.86 6.09
CA ASP A 291 -22.26 -18.88 4.66
C ASP A 291 -21.16 -17.88 4.29
N PRO A 292 -20.01 -18.34 3.75
CA PRO A 292 -18.90 -17.46 3.38
C PRO A 292 -19.28 -16.42 2.30
N GLY A 293 -20.28 -16.72 1.46
CA GLY A 293 -20.79 -15.77 0.47
C GLY A 293 -21.41 -14.55 1.14
N MET A 294 -22.26 -14.74 2.15
CA MET A 294 -22.86 -13.67 2.92
C MET A 294 -21.82 -12.91 3.76
N ILE A 295 -20.89 -13.63 4.39
CA ILE A 295 -19.76 -13.04 5.13
C ILE A 295 -18.93 -12.17 4.18
N GLY A 296 -18.59 -12.68 3.00
CA GLY A 296 -17.83 -11.94 2.00
C GLY A 296 -18.52 -10.67 1.51
N LEU A 297 -19.84 -10.70 1.33
CA LEU A 297 -20.63 -9.52 0.97
C LEU A 297 -20.63 -8.46 2.09
N ALA A 298 -20.77 -8.87 3.34
CA ALA A 298 -20.74 -7.97 4.49
C ALA A 298 -19.37 -7.29 4.65
N ILE A 299 -18.28 -8.06 4.51
CA ILE A 299 -16.90 -7.51 4.54
C ILE A 299 -16.67 -6.60 3.33
N ALA A 300 -17.16 -6.96 2.15
CA ALA A 300 -17.05 -6.13 0.94
C ALA A 300 -17.78 -4.77 1.11
N ALA A 301 -18.97 -4.75 1.75
CA ALA A 301 -19.68 -3.51 2.06
C ALA A 301 -18.83 -2.62 3.00
N SER A 302 -18.19 -3.20 4.00
CA SER A 302 -17.27 -2.49 4.89
C SER A 302 -16.02 -1.99 4.15
N SER A 303 -15.46 -2.78 3.23
CA SER A 303 -14.34 -2.37 2.37
C SER A 303 -14.73 -1.20 1.46
N LEU A 304 -15.94 -1.19 0.91
CA LEU A 304 -16.45 -0.07 0.11
C LEU A 304 -16.53 1.23 0.94
N ALA A 305 -16.90 1.15 2.21
CA ALA A 305 -16.89 2.30 3.11
C ALA A 305 -15.48 2.88 3.29
N THR A 306 -14.43 2.04 3.27
CA THR A 306 -13.02 2.51 3.26
C THR A 306 -12.71 3.34 2.01
N VAL A 307 -13.16 2.89 0.83
CA VAL A 307 -12.98 3.64 -0.42
C VAL A 307 -13.68 4.99 -0.35
N ILE A 308 -14.91 5.03 0.17
CA ILE A 308 -15.67 6.27 0.35
C ILE A 308 -14.94 7.22 1.31
N GLY A 309 -14.41 6.72 2.42
CA GLY A 309 -13.60 7.49 3.36
C GLY A 309 -12.36 8.11 2.72
N ALA A 310 -11.63 7.35 1.91
CA ALA A 310 -10.47 7.85 1.17
C ALA A 310 -10.85 8.96 0.17
N VAL A 311 -11.98 8.84 -0.52
CA VAL A 311 -12.52 9.89 -1.41
C VAL A 311 -12.90 11.14 -0.62
N VAL A 312 -13.54 10.99 0.54
CA VAL A 312 -13.90 12.11 1.41
C VAL A 312 -12.65 12.87 1.88
N PHE A 313 -11.59 12.15 2.26
CA PHE A 313 -10.31 12.79 2.60
C PHE A 313 -9.78 13.70 1.48
N THR A 314 -9.78 13.20 0.24
CA THR A 314 -9.28 13.96 -0.92
C THR A 314 -10.15 15.17 -1.27
N ARG A 315 -11.47 15.09 -1.02
CA ARG A 315 -12.41 16.16 -1.38
C ARG A 315 -12.48 17.28 -0.35
N LEU A 316 -12.30 17.00 0.94
CA LEU A 316 -12.50 17.98 2.00
C LEU A 316 -11.24 18.80 2.32
N GLY A 317 -10.04 18.41 1.86
CA GLY A 317 -8.80 19.19 1.92
C GLY A 317 -8.37 19.66 3.33
N ARG A 318 -8.83 19.00 4.39
CA ARG A 318 -8.47 19.34 5.77
C ARG A 318 -7.06 18.86 6.12
N THR A 319 -6.43 19.54 7.06
CA THR A 319 -5.11 19.12 7.57
C THR A 319 -5.17 17.77 8.29
N PRO A 320 -4.09 16.98 8.28
CA PRO A 320 -4.03 15.70 9.00
C PRO A 320 -4.36 15.84 10.50
N ASP A 321 -3.89 16.90 11.15
CA ASP A 321 -4.12 17.14 12.58
C ASP A 321 -5.62 17.33 12.90
N ALA A 322 -6.41 17.88 11.97
CA ALA A 322 -7.86 18.02 12.12
C ALA A 322 -8.62 16.71 11.88
N TRP A 323 -8.07 15.82 11.02
CA TRP A 323 -8.70 14.53 10.73
C TRP A 323 -8.48 13.49 11.81
N LEU A 324 -7.29 13.42 12.41
CA LEU A 324 -6.92 12.34 13.33
C LEU A 324 -7.90 12.13 14.50
N PRO A 325 -8.35 13.16 15.25
CA PRO A 325 -9.33 12.97 16.31
C PRO A 325 -10.67 12.39 15.79
N VAL A 326 -11.12 12.88 14.63
CA VAL A 326 -12.38 12.44 14.00
C VAL A 326 -12.30 10.98 13.58
N VAL A 327 -11.17 10.57 12.99
CA VAL A 327 -10.91 9.21 12.52
C VAL A 327 -10.92 8.22 13.68
N PHE A 328 -10.20 8.51 14.76
CA PHE A 328 -10.18 7.65 15.93
C PHE A 328 -11.55 7.60 16.62
N ALA A 329 -12.31 8.69 16.62
CA ALA A 329 -13.69 8.70 17.11
C ALA A 329 -14.62 7.84 16.23
N LEU A 330 -14.47 7.87 14.90
CA LEU A 330 -15.23 7.01 13.98
C LEU A 330 -14.89 5.54 14.18
N CYS A 331 -13.60 5.19 14.33
CA CYS A 331 -13.20 3.82 14.61
C CYS A 331 -13.77 3.34 15.94
N ALA A 332 -13.71 4.17 16.98
CA ALA A 332 -14.29 3.86 18.30
C ALA A 332 -15.81 3.70 18.24
N LEU A 333 -16.50 4.58 17.53
CA LEU A 333 -17.96 4.49 17.31
C LEU A 333 -18.31 3.19 16.57
N GLY A 334 -17.57 2.84 15.52
CA GLY A 334 -17.75 1.59 14.79
C GLY A 334 -17.66 0.37 15.71
N PHE A 335 -16.62 0.31 16.55
CA PHE A 335 -16.48 -0.76 17.54
C PHE A 335 -17.59 -0.77 18.61
N ALA A 336 -18.02 0.39 19.08
CA ALA A 336 -19.12 0.49 20.02
C ALA A 336 -20.43 -0.03 19.42
N VAL A 337 -20.70 0.28 18.14
CA VAL A 337 -21.86 -0.23 17.42
C VAL A 337 -21.77 -1.75 17.24
N ILE A 338 -20.60 -2.30 16.91
CA ILE A 338 -20.37 -3.74 16.79
C ILE A 338 -20.59 -4.42 18.16
N TRP A 339 -20.03 -3.86 19.24
CA TRP A 339 -20.16 -4.40 20.59
C TRP A 339 -21.60 -4.50 21.06
N LEU A 340 -22.41 -3.49 20.71
CA LEU A 340 -23.84 -3.42 21.09
C LEU A 340 -24.77 -4.03 20.02
N ALA A 341 -24.22 -4.64 18.96
CA ALA A 341 -25.02 -5.09 17.82
C ALA A 341 -25.96 -6.25 18.21
N PRO A 342 -27.29 -6.10 18.04
CA PRO A 342 -28.27 -7.17 18.29
C PRO A 342 -28.33 -8.20 17.15
N GLY A 343 -27.62 -7.99 16.04
CA GLY A 343 -27.65 -8.87 14.89
C GLY A 343 -26.70 -8.43 13.75
N PRO A 344 -26.58 -9.26 12.71
CA PRO A 344 -25.54 -9.12 11.69
C PRO A 344 -25.64 -7.82 10.87
N VAL A 345 -26.82 -7.24 10.70
CA VAL A 345 -27.01 -5.98 9.96
C VAL A 345 -26.39 -4.81 10.74
N VAL A 346 -26.65 -4.70 12.04
CA VAL A 346 -26.10 -3.63 12.88
C VAL A 346 -24.59 -3.80 13.04
N LEU A 347 -24.13 -5.05 13.17
CA LEU A 347 -22.70 -5.37 13.16
C LEU A 347 -22.04 -4.86 11.90
N THR A 348 -22.61 -5.16 10.72
CA THR A 348 -22.08 -4.69 9.43
C THR A 348 -22.07 -3.17 9.33
N LEU A 349 -23.09 -2.47 9.83
CA LEU A 349 -23.11 -1.01 9.88
C LEU A 349 -21.98 -0.45 10.77
N GLY A 350 -21.73 -1.06 11.93
CA GLY A 350 -20.61 -0.70 12.78
C GLY A 350 -19.27 -0.90 12.10
N ALA A 351 -19.11 -2.02 11.40
CA ALA A 351 -17.93 -2.31 10.57
C ALA A 351 -17.74 -1.26 9.45
N MET A 352 -18.81 -0.86 8.79
CA MET A 352 -18.75 0.21 7.77
C MET A 352 -18.32 1.55 8.36
N ILE A 353 -18.81 1.92 9.55
CA ILE A 353 -18.39 3.17 10.24
C ILE A 353 -16.90 3.12 10.57
N ASN A 354 -16.40 2.00 11.12
CA ASN A 354 -14.98 1.81 11.42
C ASN A 354 -14.13 1.91 10.15
N CYS A 355 -14.50 1.18 9.11
CA CYS A 355 -13.79 1.14 7.84
C CYS A 355 -13.81 2.50 7.11
N PHE A 356 -14.89 3.26 7.20
CA PHE A 356 -14.95 4.64 6.69
C PHE A 356 -13.91 5.53 7.39
N GLY A 357 -13.81 5.44 8.73
CA GLY A 357 -12.78 6.09 9.50
C GLY A 357 -11.36 5.67 9.05
N GLY A 358 -11.14 4.37 8.87
CA GLY A 358 -9.88 3.81 8.38
C GLY A 358 -9.47 4.34 7.00
N GLY A 359 -10.44 4.53 6.10
CA GLY A 359 -10.20 5.10 4.77
C GLY A 359 -9.67 6.54 4.79
N ILE A 360 -10.07 7.34 5.78
CA ILE A 360 -9.52 8.68 6.00
C ILE A 360 -8.18 8.60 6.75
N MET A 361 -8.02 7.62 7.65
CA MET A 361 -6.88 7.48 8.53
C MET A 361 -5.56 7.28 7.79
N LEU A 362 -5.56 6.37 6.82
CA LEU A 362 -4.34 5.97 6.11
C LEU A 362 -3.65 7.16 5.41
N PRO A 363 -4.33 7.93 4.54
CA PRO A 363 -3.71 9.07 3.91
C PRO A 363 -3.37 10.20 4.92
N SER A 364 -4.15 10.34 6.00
CA SER A 364 -3.86 11.33 7.06
C SER A 364 -2.55 11.03 7.78
N LEU A 365 -2.33 9.77 8.18
CA LEU A 365 -1.10 9.34 8.87
C LEU A 365 0.12 9.40 7.96
N LEU A 366 -0.02 9.01 6.67
CA LEU A 366 1.05 9.13 5.70
C LEU A 366 1.44 10.60 5.48
N THR A 367 0.48 11.48 5.29
CA THR A 367 0.72 12.92 5.11
C THR A 367 1.39 13.52 6.35
N LEU A 368 0.95 13.12 7.55
CA LEU A 368 1.60 13.53 8.80
C LEU A 368 3.04 13.02 8.90
N ALA A 369 3.31 11.78 8.50
CA ALA A 369 4.66 11.22 8.50
C ALA A 369 5.59 12.01 7.56
N LEU A 370 5.12 12.29 6.34
CA LEU A 370 5.90 13.01 5.33
C LEU A 370 6.11 14.48 5.68
N SER A 371 5.17 15.12 6.40
CA SER A 371 5.31 16.52 6.84
C SER A 371 6.40 16.74 7.90
N ARG A 372 6.85 15.67 8.54
CA ARG A 372 7.89 15.70 9.58
C ARG A 372 9.29 15.39 9.07
N LEU A 373 9.44 15.18 7.77
CA LEU A 373 10.68 14.74 7.13
C LEU A 373 11.12 15.72 6.06
N ASP A 374 12.43 15.98 6.01
CA ASP A 374 13.07 16.68 4.90
C ASP A 374 12.89 15.85 3.61
N TYR A 375 12.98 16.52 2.46
CA TYR A 375 12.77 15.88 1.15
C TYR A 375 13.70 14.67 0.93
N ALA A 376 14.96 14.78 1.35
CA ALA A 376 15.97 13.73 1.25
C ALA A 376 15.62 12.46 2.04
N ASP A 377 14.95 12.60 3.20
CA ASP A 377 14.60 11.49 4.10
C ASP A 377 13.23 10.86 3.81
N ARG A 378 12.44 11.45 2.89
CA ARG A 378 11.06 10.98 2.61
C ARG A 378 10.99 9.53 2.15
N GLY A 379 11.93 9.07 1.32
CA GLY A 379 11.95 7.68 0.85
C GLY A 379 12.13 6.69 2.01
N ARG A 380 13.13 6.93 2.87
CA ARG A 380 13.41 6.10 4.06
C ARG A 380 12.26 6.19 5.08
N GLY A 381 11.71 7.38 5.26
CA GLY A 381 10.59 7.61 6.17
C GLY A 381 9.30 6.95 5.72
N THR A 382 9.00 6.96 4.41
CA THR A 382 7.85 6.23 3.86
C THR A 382 8.01 4.71 4.08
N GLY A 383 9.21 4.16 3.89
CA GLY A 383 9.48 2.75 4.16
C GLY A 383 9.23 2.38 5.63
N LEU A 384 9.69 3.21 6.57
CA LEU A 384 9.48 2.99 8.00
C LEU A 384 7.99 3.11 8.39
N TRP A 385 7.29 4.11 7.85
CA TRP A 385 5.85 4.28 8.05
C TRP A 385 5.06 3.08 7.50
N THR A 386 5.39 2.62 6.29
CA THR A 386 4.78 1.44 5.67
C THR A 386 5.03 0.18 6.50
N GLY A 387 6.25 0.00 7.00
CA GLY A 387 6.58 -1.10 7.91
C GLY A 387 5.75 -1.05 9.20
N SER A 388 5.58 0.14 9.79
CA SER A 388 4.75 0.33 10.98
C SER A 388 3.28 -0.02 10.74
N PHE A 389 2.76 0.33 9.57
CA PHE A 389 1.39 0.00 9.16
C PHE A 389 1.19 -1.52 9.06
N PHE A 390 2.09 -2.23 8.38
CA PHE A 390 2.02 -3.68 8.25
C PHE A 390 2.29 -4.43 9.57
N ILE A 391 3.13 -3.87 10.47
CA ILE A 391 3.28 -4.39 11.83
C ILE A 391 1.94 -4.33 12.57
N GLY A 392 1.23 -3.20 12.50
CA GLY A 392 -0.09 -3.06 13.11
C GLY A 392 -1.11 -4.06 12.55
N GLN A 393 -1.08 -4.30 11.24
CA GLN A 393 -1.91 -5.32 10.59
C GLN A 393 -1.59 -6.73 11.11
N PHE A 394 -0.32 -7.07 11.26
CA PHE A 394 0.09 -8.39 11.75
C PHE A 394 -0.28 -8.62 13.21
N ILE A 395 -0.08 -7.63 14.08
CA ILE A 395 -0.31 -7.81 15.53
C ILE A 395 -1.79 -7.70 15.90
N CYS A 396 -2.68 -7.20 15.03
CA CYS A 396 -4.08 -6.97 15.39
C CYS A 396 -4.79 -8.23 15.90
N PRO A 397 -4.72 -9.43 15.29
CA PRO A 397 -5.38 -10.60 15.82
C PRO A 397 -4.77 -11.08 17.15
N LEU A 398 -3.48 -10.86 17.37
CA LEU A 398 -2.83 -11.19 18.65
C LEU A 398 -3.32 -10.27 19.77
N VAL A 399 -3.52 -8.98 19.49
CA VAL A 399 -4.11 -8.02 20.43
C VAL A 399 -5.57 -8.42 20.75
N VAL A 400 -6.36 -8.75 19.74
CA VAL A 400 -7.75 -9.18 19.92
C VAL A 400 -7.81 -10.46 20.72
N LEU A 401 -6.99 -11.45 20.43
CA LEU A 401 -6.92 -12.71 21.17
C LEU A 401 -6.56 -12.48 22.66
N ALA A 402 -5.57 -11.62 22.94
CA ALA A 402 -5.20 -11.26 24.30
C ALA A 402 -6.34 -10.54 25.04
N LEU A 403 -7.04 -9.63 24.39
CA LEU A 403 -8.21 -8.94 24.96
C LEU A 403 -9.37 -9.91 25.18
N THR A 404 -9.66 -10.78 24.22
CA THR A 404 -10.72 -11.80 24.32
C THR A 404 -10.47 -12.74 25.48
N SER A 405 -9.23 -13.18 25.68
CA SER A 405 -8.89 -14.03 26.84
C SER A 405 -8.99 -13.29 28.18
N ALA A 406 -8.77 -11.97 28.19
CA ALA A 406 -8.89 -11.16 29.41
C ALA A 406 -10.34 -10.80 29.77
N VAL A 407 -11.20 -10.56 28.75
CA VAL A 407 -12.60 -10.10 28.92
C VAL A 407 -13.59 -11.25 28.83
N GLY A 408 -13.18 -12.39 28.26
CA GLY A 408 -14.02 -13.59 28.13
C GLY A 408 -14.90 -13.64 26.89
N SER A 409 -14.86 -12.62 25.99
CA SER A 409 -15.63 -12.61 24.75
C SER A 409 -14.99 -11.75 23.68
N LEU A 410 -15.17 -12.15 22.41
CA LEU A 410 -14.70 -11.38 21.25
C LEU A 410 -15.39 -10.01 21.15
N THR A 411 -16.70 -9.96 21.35
CA THR A 411 -17.47 -8.71 21.37
C THR A 411 -17.00 -7.77 22.49
N GLY A 412 -16.70 -8.31 23.69
CA GLY A 412 -16.13 -7.55 24.80
C GLY A 412 -14.75 -6.96 24.48
N ALA A 413 -13.90 -7.71 23.79
CA ALA A 413 -12.61 -7.21 23.31
C ALA A 413 -12.75 -5.99 22.39
N LEU A 414 -13.79 -5.98 21.53
CA LEU A 414 -14.10 -4.82 20.69
C LEU A 414 -14.61 -3.62 21.48
N GLY A 415 -15.33 -3.86 22.59
CA GLY A 415 -15.72 -2.82 23.56
C GLY A 415 -14.49 -2.14 24.18
N VAL A 416 -13.43 -2.91 24.52
CA VAL A 416 -12.16 -2.36 24.99
C VAL A 416 -11.47 -1.54 23.91
N LEU A 417 -11.47 -2.01 22.65
CA LEU A 417 -10.92 -1.26 21.53
C LEU A 417 -11.71 0.03 21.23
N ALA A 418 -13.04 0.03 21.44
CA ALA A 418 -13.86 1.23 21.38
C ALA A 418 -13.42 2.27 22.40
N LEU A 419 -13.16 1.84 23.64
CA LEU A 419 -12.67 2.71 24.68
C LEU A 419 -11.27 3.25 24.36
N ALA A 420 -10.35 2.38 23.92
CA ALA A 420 -8.99 2.77 23.54
C ALA A 420 -8.99 3.77 22.38
N GLY A 421 -9.83 3.55 21.36
CA GLY A 421 -10.03 4.48 20.24
C GLY A 421 -10.59 5.83 20.69
N SER A 422 -11.56 5.82 21.63
CA SER A 422 -12.15 7.04 22.21
C SER A 422 -11.09 7.85 22.98
N VAL A 423 -10.27 7.19 23.81
CA VAL A 423 -9.16 7.84 24.53
C VAL A 423 -8.16 8.42 23.53
N GLY A 424 -7.82 7.68 22.47
CA GLY A 424 -6.96 8.18 21.40
C GLY A 424 -7.53 9.43 20.71
N ALA A 425 -8.82 9.44 20.40
CA ALA A 425 -9.52 10.57 19.79
C ALA A 425 -9.47 11.83 20.69
N VAL A 426 -9.75 11.68 21.98
CA VAL A 426 -9.72 12.77 22.95
C VAL A 426 -8.29 13.30 23.14
N ALA A 427 -7.31 12.41 23.30
CA ALA A 427 -5.91 12.79 23.47
C ALA A 427 -5.38 13.59 22.27
N LEU A 428 -5.70 13.15 21.03
CA LEU A 428 -5.32 13.86 19.81
C LEU A 428 -6.06 15.19 19.66
N GLY A 429 -7.33 15.26 20.03
CA GLY A 429 -8.12 16.50 20.02
C GLY A 429 -7.56 17.55 20.98
N LEU A 430 -7.16 17.14 22.19
CA LEU A 430 -6.53 18.02 23.18
C LEU A 430 -5.12 18.47 22.76
N ALA A 431 -4.34 17.57 22.18
CA ALA A 431 -3.00 17.90 21.66
C ALA A 431 -3.07 18.89 20.48
N GLY A 432 -4.07 18.76 19.60
CA GLY A 432 -4.30 19.70 18.50
C GLY A 432 -4.67 21.11 18.97
N ARG A 433 -5.51 21.23 20.00
CA ARG A 433 -5.91 22.53 20.58
C ARG A 433 -4.73 23.30 21.20
N ARG A 434 -3.75 22.61 21.79
CA ARG A 434 -2.56 23.23 22.39
C ARG A 434 -1.58 23.80 21.36
N ARG A 435 -1.68 23.41 20.08
CA ARG A 435 -0.80 23.87 18.99
C ARG A 435 -1.33 25.09 18.23
N VAL A 436 -2.58 25.49 18.46
CA VAL A 436 -3.12 26.76 17.92
C VAL A 436 -2.61 27.87 18.84
N PRO A 437 -1.70 28.78 18.40
CA PRO A 437 -1.33 29.94 19.20
C PRO A 437 -2.59 30.76 19.40
N LEU A 438 -2.84 31.20 20.63
CA LEU A 438 -3.78 32.25 20.91
C LEU A 438 -3.21 33.57 20.32
N THR A 439 -3.40 33.75 19.01
CA THR A 439 -3.35 35.07 18.40
C THR A 439 -4.69 35.71 18.72
N ALA A 440 -4.74 36.21 19.94
CA ALA A 440 -5.82 37.08 20.40
C ALA A 440 -5.61 38.47 19.87
N GLY A 441 -6.70 39.06 19.44
CA GLY A 441 -7.12 40.41 19.61
C GLY A 441 -6.29 41.55 19.12
#